data_7fd504832f3b52ae2080579ed214385f
#
_entry.id   7fd504832f3b52ae2080579ed214385f
#
_cell.length_a   1.000
_cell.length_b   1.000
_cell.length_c   1.000
_cell.angle_alpha   90.00
_cell.angle_beta   90.00
_cell.angle_gamma   90.00
#
_symmetry.space_group_name_H-M   'P 1'
#
loop_
_entity.id
_entity.type
_entity.pdbx_description
1 polymer ?
#
loop_
_entity_poly.entity_id
_entity_poly.type
_entity_poly.pdbx_seq_one_letter_code
_entity_poly.pdbx_strand_id
1 'polypeptide(L)'
;MKSSETKFWVKKAQRHDKDAFTELMQFYMKDMYRTAIAILMNEEDAADALQDTILTCWEKLYTLKKPEFFKTWMTRILINHCYDIRKDNAVYENMESYEEPSKCDEYNLELKEAYASIDERYRLPMELYYSQGFKIREIAEMLSVPPNTVKTRLSRGRKQLEEYYRNC
;
A
#
# COMPACT_ATOMS: atom_id res chain seq x y z
N MET A 1 12.29 10.98 -5.38
CA MET A 1 12.76 11.84 -4.26
C MET A 1 13.93 11.14 -3.56
N LYS A 2 15.05 11.82 -3.46
CA LYS A 2 16.21 11.27 -2.72
C LYS A 2 15.92 11.31 -1.22
N SER A 3 16.53 10.43 -0.45
CA SER A 3 16.33 10.35 1.02
C SER A 3 16.53 11.69 1.74
N SER A 4 17.47 12.50 1.28
CA SER A 4 17.72 13.85 1.81
C SER A 4 16.57 14.82 1.56
N GLU A 5 15.93 14.74 0.39
CA GLU A 5 14.79 15.58 0.03
C GLU A 5 13.56 15.21 0.84
N THR A 6 13.29 13.91 0.99
CA THR A 6 12.18 13.42 1.85
C THR A 6 12.34 13.95 3.28
N LYS A 7 13.54 13.84 3.85
CA LYS A 7 13.83 14.35 5.18
C LYS A 7 13.56 15.86 5.33
N PHE A 8 13.92 16.63 4.30
CA PHE A 8 13.67 18.07 4.27
C PHE A 8 12.16 18.38 4.28
N TRP A 9 11.40 17.75 3.38
CA TRP A 9 9.95 17.95 3.27
C TRP A 9 9.20 17.49 4.52
N VAL A 10 9.60 16.35 5.11
CA VAL A 10 9.01 15.85 6.36
C VAL A 10 9.22 16.84 7.50
N LYS A 11 10.42 17.36 7.67
CA LYS A 11 10.70 18.37 8.73
C LYS A 11 9.89 19.65 8.55
N LYS A 12 9.68 20.10 7.31
CA LYS A 12 8.81 21.24 7.02
C LYS A 12 7.36 20.94 7.37
N ALA A 13 6.85 19.79 6.93
CA ALA A 13 5.48 19.36 7.21
C ALA A 13 5.23 19.19 8.73
N GLN A 14 6.22 18.73 9.49
CA GLN A 14 6.16 18.67 10.96
C GLN A 14 6.01 20.04 11.64
N ARG A 15 6.36 21.10 10.95
CA ARG A 15 6.15 22.50 11.39
C ARG A 15 4.81 23.07 10.90
N HIS A 16 3.87 22.21 10.52
CA HIS A 16 2.55 22.56 9.97
C HIS A 16 2.57 23.27 8.61
N ASP A 17 3.64 23.10 7.83
CA ASP A 17 3.69 23.55 6.44
C ASP A 17 2.82 22.62 5.58
N LYS A 18 1.65 23.12 5.20
CA LYS A 18 0.65 22.36 4.41
C LYS A 18 1.14 22.06 2.99
N ASP A 19 1.89 22.97 2.39
CA ASP A 19 2.42 22.78 1.03
C ASP A 19 3.47 21.66 1.04
N ALA A 20 4.34 21.65 2.03
CA ALA A 20 5.32 20.58 2.21
C ALA A 20 4.65 19.21 2.41
N PHE A 21 3.57 19.15 3.17
CA PHE A 21 2.81 17.92 3.36
C PHE A 21 2.11 17.46 2.07
N THR A 22 1.54 18.40 1.34
CA THR A 22 0.90 18.12 0.04
C THR A 22 1.89 17.54 -0.96
N GLU A 23 3.08 18.10 -1.06
CA GLU A 23 4.18 17.58 -1.90
C GLU A 23 4.55 16.14 -1.54
N LEU A 24 4.67 15.83 -0.24
CA LEU A 24 4.92 14.47 0.23
C LEU A 24 3.82 13.50 -0.20
N MET A 25 2.55 13.88 0.01
CA MET A 25 1.42 13.04 -0.35
C MET A 25 1.33 12.80 -1.84
N GLN A 26 1.50 13.83 -2.65
CA GLN A 26 1.50 13.71 -4.12
C GLN A 26 2.63 12.79 -4.59
N PHE A 27 3.81 12.93 -4.02
CA PHE A 27 4.95 12.08 -4.38
C PHE A 27 4.69 10.59 -4.09
N TYR A 28 4.07 10.26 -2.96
CA TYR A 28 3.82 8.88 -2.56
C TYR A 28 2.45 8.34 -2.99
N MET A 29 1.60 9.14 -3.64
CA MET A 29 0.22 8.78 -4.00
C MET A 29 0.15 7.49 -4.81
N LYS A 30 1.01 7.34 -5.82
CA LYS A 30 1.06 6.15 -6.67
C LYS A 30 1.42 4.90 -5.87
N ASP A 31 2.43 4.99 -5.01
CA ASP A 31 2.88 3.87 -4.18
C ASP A 31 1.79 3.48 -3.16
N MET A 32 1.12 4.47 -2.56
CA MET A 32 -0.01 4.22 -1.65
C MET A 32 -1.17 3.54 -2.36
N TYR A 33 -1.55 4.02 -3.53
CA TYR A 33 -2.63 3.45 -4.32
C TYR A 33 -2.36 1.99 -4.68
N ARG A 34 -1.17 1.69 -5.18
CA ARG A 34 -0.75 0.33 -5.53
C ARG A 34 -0.78 -0.61 -4.33
N THR A 35 -0.33 -0.14 -3.17
CA THR A 35 -0.40 -0.91 -1.91
C THR A 35 -1.84 -1.19 -1.51
N ALA A 36 -2.70 -0.21 -1.57
CA ALA A 36 -4.12 -0.36 -1.23
C ALA A 36 -4.83 -1.33 -2.19
N ILE A 37 -4.59 -1.23 -3.49
CA ILE A 37 -5.15 -2.16 -4.48
C ILE A 37 -4.62 -3.59 -4.28
N ALA A 38 -3.36 -3.78 -3.93
CA ALA A 38 -2.80 -5.10 -3.64
C ALA A 38 -3.51 -5.79 -2.45
N ILE A 39 -4.05 -5.04 -1.51
CA ILE A 39 -4.78 -5.57 -0.35
C ILE A 39 -6.28 -5.68 -0.64
N LEU A 40 -6.90 -4.63 -1.15
CA LEU A 40 -8.34 -4.47 -1.20
C LEU A 40 -8.96 -4.92 -2.52
N MET A 41 -8.21 -4.87 -3.61
CA MET A 41 -8.69 -5.20 -4.97
C MET A 41 -9.96 -4.43 -5.40
N ASN A 42 -10.21 -3.29 -4.78
CA ASN A 42 -11.37 -2.42 -5.01
C ASN A 42 -10.95 -0.96 -4.98
N GLU A 43 -11.33 -0.19 -5.99
CA GLU A 43 -10.90 1.21 -6.17
C GLU A 43 -11.53 2.16 -5.17
N GLU A 44 -12.81 1.98 -4.84
CA GLU A 44 -13.52 2.79 -3.83
C GLU A 44 -12.89 2.60 -2.46
N ASP A 45 -12.70 1.36 -2.05
CA ASP A 45 -12.07 1.02 -0.78
C ASP A 45 -10.62 1.52 -0.72
N ALA A 46 -9.88 1.41 -1.82
CA ALA A 46 -8.53 1.97 -1.92
C ALA A 46 -8.53 3.50 -1.75
N ALA A 47 -9.46 4.21 -2.39
CA ALA A 47 -9.60 5.65 -2.24
C ALA A 47 -9.92 6.04 -0.79
N ASP A 48 -10.82 5.32 -0.13
CA ASP A 48 -11.15 5.53 1.28
C ASP A 48 -9.95 5.31 2.19
N ALA A 49 -9.20 4.22 1.96
CA ALA A 49 -7.97 3.93 2.72
C ALA A 49 -6.91 5.03 2.54
N LEU A 50 -6.77 5.57 1.32
CA LEU A 50 -5.86 6.67 1.05
C LEU A 50 -6.26 7.95 1.79
N GLN A 51 -7.52 8.32 1.77
CA GLN A 51 -8.04 9.49 2.48
C GLN A 51 -7.79 9.38 3.98
N ASP A 52 -8.15 8.25 4.58
CA ASP A 52 -7.92 8.00 6.01
C ASP A 52 -6.43 8.02 6.36
N THR A 53 -5.59 7.50 5.50
CA THR A 53 -4.13 7.50 5.68
C THR A 53 -3.56 8.92 5.62
N ILE A 54 -3.96 9.71 4.64
CA ILE A 54 -3.52 11.11 4.50
C ILE A 54 -3.89 11.91 5.74
N LEU A 55 -5.12 11.77 6.21
CA LEU A 55 -5.62 12.46 7.40
C LEU A 55 -4.84 12.03 8.65
N THR A 56 -4.67 10.71 8.85
CA THR A 56 -3.90 10.16 9.97
C THR A 56 -2.43 10.62 9.93
N CYS A 57 -1.81 10.64 8.75
CA CYS A 57 -0.45 11.13 8.58
C CYS A 57 -0.32 12.60 8.98
N TRP A 58 -1.26 13.45 8.55
CA TRP A 58 -1.27 14.86 8.94
C TRP A 58 -1.38 15.04 10.46
N GLU A 59 -2.31 14.34 11.08
CA GLU A 59 -2.57 14.42 12.51
C GLU A 59 -1.43 13.90 13.37
N LYS A 60 -0.74 12.85 12.91
CA LYS A 60 0.27 12.11 13.70
C LYS A 60 1.72 12.33 13.26
N LEU A 61 1.96 13.20 12.28
CA LEU A 61 3.31 13.42 11.73
C LEU A 61 4.32 13.86 12.80
N TYR A 62 3.86 14.57 13.83
CA TYR A 62 4.69 14.99 14.96
C TYR A 62 5.25 13.80 15.77
N THR A 63 4.64 12.62 15.67
CA THR A 63 5.09 11.40 16.38
C THR A 63 6.28 10.74 15.69
N LEU A 64 6.54 11.05 14.42
CA LEU A 64 7.64 10.51 13.67
C LEU A 64 8.97 11.11 14.10
N LYS A 65 9.74 10.36 14.90
CA LYS A 65 11.01 10.85 15.45
C LYS A 65 12.12 10.93 14.41
N LYS A 66 12.12 10.01 13.42
CA LYS A 66 13.16 9.91 12.40
C LYS A 66 12.54 10.11 11.01
N PRO A 67 12.68 11.34 10.44
CA PRO A 67 12.10 11.67 9.14
C PRO A 67 12.49 10.75 8.00
N GLU A 68 13.66 10.12 8.04
CA GLU A 68 14.13 9.15 7.07
C GLU A 68 13.27 7.89 6.97
N PHE A 69 12.50 7.57 8.00
CA PHE A 69 11.56 6.44 8.02
C PHE A 69 10.11 6.83 7.65
N PHE A 70 9.91 8.00 7.09
CA PHE A 70 8.58 8.49 6.72
C PHE A 70 7.83 7.50 5.81
N LYS A 71 8.48 7.00 4.75
CA LYS A 71 7.86 6.06 3.82
C LYS A 71 7.38 4.79 4.54
N THR A 72 8.21 4.19 5.37
CA THR A 72 7.87 3.00 6.15
C THR A 72 6.72 3.26 7.13
N TRP A 73 6.79 4.37 7.84
CA TRP A 73 5.78 4.80 8.80
C TRP A 73 4.41 5.04 8.14
N MET A 74 4.39 5.79 7.04
CA MET A 74 3.18 6.04 6.24
C MET A 74 2.59 4.75 5.68
N THR A 75 3.42 3.87 5.12
CA THR A 75 2.99 2.59 4.55
C THR A 75 2.35 1.68 5.60
N ARG A 76 2.87 1.65 6.82
CA ARG A 76 2.24 0.92 7.94
C ARG A 76 0.86 1.45 8.27
N ILE A 77 0.69 2.78 8.32
CA ILE A 77 -0.62 3.42 8.56
C ILE A 77 -1.60 3.00 7.46
N LEU A 78 -1.18 3.05 6.21
CA LEU A 78 -2.00 2.64 5.07
C LEU A 78 -2.42 1.17 5.15
N ILE A 79 -1.48 0.27 5.42
CA ILE A 79 -1.76 -1.17 5.56
C ILE A 79 -2.79 -1.41 6.66
N ASN A 80 -2.66 -0.75 7.80
CA ASN A 80 -3.62 -0.86 8.90
C ASN A 80 -5.02 -0.40 8.49
N HIS A 81 -5.15 0.73 7.81
CA HIS A 81 -6.44 1.21 7.29
C HIS A 81 -7.05 0.24 6.27
N CYS A 82 -6.23 -0.31 5.38
CA CYS A 82 -6.69 -1.31 4.42
C CYS A 82 -7.23 -2.58 5.12
N TYR A 83 -6.55 -3.07 6.14
CA TYR A 83 -7.01 -4.23 6.89
C TYR A 83 -8.27 -3.95 7.69
N ASP A 84 -8.43 -2.76 8.24
CA ASP A 84 -9.65 -2.35 8.92
C ASP A 84 -10.85 -2.33 7.96
N ILE A 85 -10.70 -1.73 6.78
CA ILE A 85 -11.73 -1.73 5.73
C ILE A 85 -12.07 -3.17 5.30
N ARG A 86 -11.08 -4.02 5.13
CA ARG A 86 -11.28 -5.42 4.76
C ARG A 86 -12.05 -6.21 5.81
N LYS A 87 -11.80 -5.97 7.10
CA LYS A 87 -12.58 -6.55 8.19
C LYS A 87 -14.03 -6.09 8.18
N ASP A 88 -14.25 -4.79 7.98
CA ASP A 88 -15.59 -4.22 7.92
C ASP A 88 -16.37 -4.82 6.74
N ASN A 89 -15.76 -4.92 5.57
CA ASN A 89 -16.35 -5.55 4.39
C ASN A 89 -16.71 -7.02 4.63
N ALA A 90 -15.88 -7.80 5.31
CA ALA A 90 -16.16 -9.20 5.64
C ALA A 90 -17.41 -9.37 6.53
N VAL A 91 -17.71 -8.38 7.37
CA VAL A 91 -18.95 -8.34 8.17
C VAL A 91 -20.16 -8.01 7.29
N TYR A 92 -20.00 -7.13 6.29
CA TYR A 92 -21.09 -6.70 5.39
C TYR A 92 -21.32 -7.66 4.21
N GLU A 93 -20.36 -8.46 3.76
CA GLU A 93 -20.52 -9.46 2.68
C GLU A 93 -21.55 -10.57 3.02
N ASN A 94 -21.92 -10.72 4.29
CA ASN A 94 -23.07 -11.53 4.71
C ASN A 94 -24.43 -10.85 4.45
N MET A 95 -24.45 -9.61 3.97
CA MET A 95 -25.64 -8.84 3.61
C MET A 95 -25.42 -8.32 2.16
N GLU A 96 -26.03 -8.99 1.19
CA GLU A 96 -26.05 -8.73 -0.25
C GLU A 96 -25.37 -7.45 -0.73
N SER A 97 -24.21 -7.56 -1.40
CA SER A 97 -23.57 -6.44 -2.08
C SER A 97 -23.69 -6.55 -3.59
N TYR A 98 -24.33 -5.56 -4.18
CA TYR A 98 -24.31 -5.32 -5.61
C TYR A 98 -23.09 -4.47 -5.94
N GLU A 99 -22.10 -5.04 -6.62
CA GLU A 99 -20.96 -4.28 -7.12
C GLU A 99 -21.32 -3.59 -8.43
N GLU A 100 -21.39 -2.25 -8.43
CA GLU A 100 -21.38 -1.49 -9.68
C GLU A 100 -19.95 -1.52 -10.28
N PRO A 101 -19.81 -1.82 -11.58
CA PRO A 101 -18.49 -1.73 -12.22
C PRO A 101 -18.06 -0.27 -12.30
N SER A 102 -17.05 0.10 -11.51
CA SER A 102 -16.42 1.41 -11.64
C SER A 102 -15.69 1.54 -12.97
N LYS A 103 -15.71 2.74 -13.57
CA LYS A 103 -14.93 3.05 -14.78
C LYS A 103 -13.44 2.91 -14.45
N CYS A 104 -12.85 1.81 -14.88
CA CYS A 104 -11.42 1.55 -14.70
C CYS A 104 -10.63 2.24 -15.82
N ASP A 105 -9.60 2.99 -15.46
CA ASP A 105 -8.53 3.34 -16.38
C ASP A 105 -7.82 2.06 -16.84
N GLU A 106 -7.44 1.98 -18.12
CA GLU A 106 -6.81 0.81 -18.73
C GLU A 106 -5.60 0.30 -17.94
N TYR A 107 -4.79 1.23 -17.42
CA TYR A 107 -3.65 0.91 -16.55
C TYR A 107 -4.07 0.19 -15.24
N ASN A 108 -5.17 0.59 -14.65
CA ASN A 108 -5.69 -0.02 -13.42
C ASN A 108 -6.24 -1.43 -13.67
N LEU A 109 -6.76 -1.68 -14.86
CA LEU A 109 -7.26 -3.00 -15.25
C LEU A 109 -6.12 -4.02 -15.33
N GLU A 110 -5.03 -3.70 -16.03
CA GLU A 110 -3.86 -4.58 -16.14
C GLU A 110 -3.25 -4.90 -14.76
N LEU A 111 -3.14 -3.91 -13.89
CA LEU A 111 -2.65 -4.09 -12.53
C LEU A 111 -3.55 -5.01 -11.73
N LYS A 112 -4.86 -4.82 -11.80
CA LYS A 112 -5.84 -5.67 -11.12
C LYS A 112 -5.82 -7.10 -11.64
N GLU A 113 -5.73 -7.29 -12.94
CA GLU A 113 -5.65 -8.62 -13.57
C GLU A 113 -4.37 -9.35 -13.13
N ALA A 114 -3.22 -8.67 -13.13
CA ALA A 114 -1.97 -9.23 -12.64
C ALA A 114 -2.06 -9.62 -11.14
N TYR A 115 -2.64 -8.75 -10.32
CA TYR A 115 -2.85 -9.07 -8.91
C TYR A 115 -3.87 -10.20 -8.69
N ALA A 116 -4.92 -10.27 -9.50
CA ALA A 116 -5.91 -11.35 -9.42
C ALA A 116 -5.31 -12.73 -9.69
N SER A 117 -4.22 -12.80 -10.47
CA SER A 117 -3.49 -14.05 -10.75
C SER A 117 -2.65 -14.55 -9.56
N ILE A 118 -2.45 -13.71 -8.56
CA ILE A 118 -1.60 -13.97 -7.40
C ILE A 118 -2.48 -14.17 -6.17
N ASP A 119 -2.19 -15.21 -5.36
CA ASP A 119 -2.85 -15.41 -4.06
C ASP A 119 -2.71 -14.16 -3.19
N GLU A 120 -3.79 -13.79 -2.49
CA GLU A 120 -3.83 -12.57 -1.68
C GLU A 120 -2.68 -12.44 -0.67
N ARG A 121 -2.20 -13.56 -0.14
CA ARG A 121 -1.07 -13.60 0.83
C ARG A 121 0.25 -13.14 0.22
N TYR A 122 0.38 -13.20 -1.11
CA TYR A 122 1.63 -12.90 -1.81
C TYR A 122 1.61 -11.51 -2.47
N ARG A 123 0.44 -10.94 -2.73
CA ARG A 123 0.30 -9.64 -3.42
C ARG A 123 1.03 -8.52 -2.71
N LEU A 124 0.74 -8.32 -1.44
CA LEU A 124 1.32 -7.23 -0.66
C LEU A 124 2.84 -7.36 -0.50
N PRO A 125 3.41 -8.51 -0.11
CA PRO A 125 4.87 -8.67 -0.08
C PRO A 125 5.52 -8.38 -1.43
N MET A 126 4.94 -8.82 -2.53
CA MET A 126 5.46 -8.57 -3.88
C MET A 126 5.43 -7.09 -4.25
N GLU A 127 4.33 -6.40 -3.97
CA GLU A 127 4.24 -4.95 -4.21
C GLU A 127 5.29 -4.18 -3.41
N LEU A 128 5.43 -4.47 -2.14
CA LEU A 128 6.39 -3.79 -1.27
C LEU A 128 7.84 -4.05 -1.67
N TYR A 129 8.16 -5.26 -2.09
CA TYR A 129 9.52 -5.63 -2.46
C TYR A 129 9.91 -5.18 -3.88
N TYR A 130 9.12 -5.56 -4.89
CA TYR A 130 9.48 -5.33 -6.29
C TYR A 130 9.15 -3.91 -6.78
N SER A 131 8.01 -3.35 -6.37
CA SER A 131 7.57 -2.03 -6.84
C SER A 131 8.11 -0.91 -5.97
N GLN A 132 8.15 -1.08 -4.67
CA GLN A 132 8.49 -0.02 -3.73
C GLN A 132 9.89 -0.11 -3.14
N GLY A 133 10.59 -1.24 -3.34
CA GLY A 133 11.96 -1.41 -2.96
C GLY A 133 12.22 -1.59 -1.47
N PHE A 134 11.21 -1.98 -0.69
CA PHE A 134 11.42 -2.32 0.72
C PHE A 134 12.27 -3.57 0.88
N LYS A 135 13.10 -3.58 1.90
CA LYS A 135 13.91 -4.74 2.26
C LYS A 135 13.05 -5.82 2.94
N ILE A 136 13.45 -7.07 2.79
CA ILE A 136 12.73 -8.21 3.40
C ILE A 136 12.52 -8.01 4.91
N ARG A 137 13.50 -7.47 5.64
CA ARG A 137 13.36 -7.18 7.06
C ARG A 137 12.29 -6.12 7.35
N GLU A 138 12.23 -5.07 6.55
CA GLU A 138 11.22 -4.02 6.67
C GLU A 138 9.82 -4.58 6.42
N ILE A 139 9.66 -5.39 5.39
CA ILE A 139 8.39 -6.06 5.06
C ILE A 139 7.98 -7.02 6.20
N ALA A 140 8.91 -7.79 6.72
CA ALA A 140 8.66 -8.71 7.82
C ALA A 140 8.14 -7.98 9.07
N GLU A 141 8.74 -6.83 9.40
CA GLU A 141 8.29 -5.96 10.50
C GLU A 141 6.90 -5.35 10.22
N MET A 142 6.68 -4.84 9.01
CA MET A 142 5.39 -4.26 8.61
C MET A 142 4.23 -5.28 8.68
N LEU A 143 4.49 -6.51 8.29
CA LEU A 143 3.49 -7.58 8.25
C LEU A 143 3.44 -8.44 9.52
N SER A 144 4.33 -8.19 10.48
CA SER A 144 4.46 -8.97 11.72
C SER A 144 4.64 -10.48 11.46
N VAL A 145 5.51 -10.81 10.52
CA VAL A 145 5.87 -12.19 10.15
C VAL A 145 7.38 -12.36 10.14
N PRO A 146 7.90 -13.59 10.28
CA PRO A 146 9.33 -13.85 10.16
C PRO A 146 9.88 -13.51 8.76
N PRO A 147 11.14 -13.07 8.63
CA PRO A 147 11.76 -12.80 7.32
C PRO A 147 11.71 -13.98 6.35
N ASN A 148 11.84 -15.21 6.84
CA ASN A 148 11.72 -16.41 6.01
C ASN A 148 10.31 -16.58 5.42
N THR A 149 9.28 -16.18 6.13
CA THR A 149 7.90 -16.15 5.62
C THR A 149 7.77 -15.18 4.44
N VAL A 150 8.39 -14.00 4.54
CA VAL A 150 8.43 -13.03 3.44
C VAL A 150 9.13 -13.62 2.22
N LYS A 151 10.30 -14.23 2.40
CA LYS A 151 11.05 -14.90 1.31
C LYS A 151 10.20 -15.96 0.61
N THR A 152 9.51 -16.80 1.38
CA THR A 152 8.64 -17.86 0.85
C THR A 152 7.46 -17.27 0.08
N ARG A 153 6.81 -16.23 0.61
CA ARG A 153 5.72 -15.55 -0.06
C ARG A 153 6.15 -14.88 -1.37
N LEU A 154 7.32 -14.25 -1.38
CA LEU A 154 7.89 -13.66 -2.60
C LEU A 154 8.19 -14.73 -3.66
N SER A 155 8.79 -15.83 -3.27
CA SER A 155 9.10 -16.93 -4.17
C SER A 155 7.84 -17.56 -4.79
N ARG A 156 6.82 -17.81 -3.99
CA ARG A 156 5.55 -18.39 -4.44
C ARG A 156 4.75 -17.40 -5.29
N GLY A 157 4.70 -16.15 -4.90
CA GLY A 157 4.01 -15.10 -5.66
C GLY A 157 4.65 -14.88 -7.04
N ARG A 158 5.97 -14.84 -7.11
CA ARG A 158 6.71 -14.74 -8.37
C ARG A 158 6.40 -15.93 -9.30
N LYS A 159 6.36 -17.15 -8.76
CA LYS A 159 6.01 -18.34 -9.52
C LYS A 159 4.60 -18.27 -10.12
N GLN A 160 3.61 -17.82 -9.33
CA GLN A 160 2.24 -17.64 -9.82
C GLN A 160 2.17 -16.60 -10.93
N LEU A 161 2.90 -15.49 -10.80
CA LEU A 161 2.95 -14.45 -11.82
C LEU A 161 3.62 -14.93 -13.11
N GLU A 162 4.71 -15.69 -13.00
CA GLU A 162 5.37 -16.31 -14.14
C GLU A 162 4.42 -17.30 -14.88
N GLU A 163 3.66 -18.10 -14.14
CA GLU A 163 2.66 -19.01 -14.71
C GLU A 163 1.55 -18.25 -15.42
N TYR A 164 1.07 -17.15 -14.86
CA TYR A 164 0.07 -16.29 -15.49
C TYR A 164 0.56 -15.76 -16.85
N TYR A 165 1.74 -15.17 -16.91
CA TYR A 165 2.30 -14.64 -18.15
C TYR A 165 2.66 -15.71 -19.18
N ARG A 166 2.99 -16.91 -18.74
CA ARG A 166 3.28 -18.04 -19.65
C ARG A 166 2.01 -18.55 -20.34
N ASN A 167 0.86 -18.41 -19.69
CA ASN A 167 -0.44 -18.88 -20.20
C ASN A 167 -1.23 -17.79 -20.94
N CYS A 168 -0.69 -16.59 -21.05
CA CYS A 168 -1.28 -15.48 -21.82
C CYS A 168 -0.93 -15.55 -23.31
#